data_07970ef0aaa43ab9ca1cec7c00b0aca3
#
_entry.id   07970ef0aaa43ab9ca1cec7c00b0aca3
#
_cell.length_a   1.000
_cell.length_b   1.000
_cell.length_c   1.000
_cell.angle_alpha   90.00
_cell.angle_beta   90.00
_cell.angle_gamma   90.00
#
_symmetry.space_group_name_H-M   'P 1'
#
loop_
_entity.id
_entity.type
_entity.pdbx_description
1 polymer ?
#
loop_
_entity_poly.entity_id
_entity_poly.type
_entity_poly.pdbx_seq_one_letter_code
_entity_poly.pdbx_strand_id
1 'polypeptide(L)'
;MCEVCDRGVRRRAFLTLAAASLFSGPLQAADLQPAPVLAPDEALARLQAGNAQFVQAPSLCAARLSEQREQLASHQAPWAAIVSCADSRVPPELLFGGLGLGQLFVARNAGHMPDAATLGTIEYGCSVLGIPLVVVLGHERCGAVAAACAVVQGKARYSGFIAPLVAAIVPAARAVADQPGDFLDNAVRENARRTAQVIATRSASIAQGVADGKVRIVAARYDLDSGRVEWL
;
A
#
# COMPACT_ATOMS: atom_id res chain seq x y z
N MET A 1 10.12 25.42 -9.69
CA MET A 1 10.42 24.89 -11.05
C MET A 1 11.79 24.23 -10.97
N CYS A 2 11.86 22.93 -11.18
CA CYS A 2 13.10 22.17 -11.00
C CYS A 2 13.89 22.20 -12.31
N GLU A 3 15.13 22.70 -12.29
CA GLU A 3 16.01 22.93 -13.46
C GLU A 3 16.58 21.68 -14.14
N VAL A 4 16.05 20.49 -13.90
CA VAL A 4 16.64 19.23 -14.37
C VAL A 4 15.98 18.67 -15.65
N CYS A 5 14.96 19.32 -16.22
CA CYS A 5 14.22 18.79 -17.38
C CYS A 5 14.77 19.15 -18.76
N ASP A 6 15.90 19.85 -18.88
CA ASP A 6 16.42 20.29 -20.19
C ASP A 6 17.86 19.84 -20.44
N ARG A 7 18.09 18.57 -20.73
CA ARG A 7 19.27 18.10 -21.48
C ARG A 7 18.87 17.07 -22.52
N GLY A 8 18.74 17.56 -23.75
CA GLY A 8 18.50 16.76 -24.94
C GLY A 8 19.60 15.72 -25.17
N VAL A 9 19.20 14.46 -25.27
CA VAL A 9 20.07 13.32 -25.60
C VAL A 9 20.33 13.33 -27.12
N ARG A 10 21.55 13.62 -27.52
CA ARG A 10 22.01 13.45 -28.92
C ARG A 10 22.18 11.95 -29.21
N ARG A 11 21.37 11.43 -30.15
CA ARG A 11 21.53 10.10 -30.74
C ARG A 11 22.84 10.06 -31.59
N ARG A 12 23.76 9.15 -31.23
CA ARG A 12 24.80 8.66 -32.18
C ARG A 12 24.58 7.15 -32.33
N ALA A 13 24.20 6.79 -33.55
CA ALA A 13 24.13 5.41 -34.01
C ALA A 13 25.54 4.81 -34.13
N PHE A 14 25.76 3.64 -33.54
CA PHE A 14 26.85 2.75 -33.96
C PHE A 14 26.26 1.37 -34.25
N LEU A 15 26.23 1.03 -35.54
CA LEU A 15 26.03 -0.33 -36.03
C LEU A 15 27.35 -1.11 -35.88
N THR A 16 27.34 -2.16 -35.09
CA THR A 16 28.32 -3.24 -35.19
C THR A 16 27.59 -4.58 -35.19
N LEU A 17 27.68 -5.25 -36.35
CA LEU A 17 27.29 -6.65 -36.50
C LEU A 17 28.31 -7.51 -35.71
N ALA A 18 27.79 -8.38 -34.83
CA ALA A 18 28.55 -9.49 -34.27
C ALA A 18 27.68 -10.74 -34.17
N ALA A 19 28.25 -11.84 -34.57
CA ALA A 19 27.66 -13.14 -34.84
C ALA A 19 26.98 -13.77 -33.63
N ALA A 20 25.81 -14.40 -33.88
CA ALA A 20 25.08 -15.21 -32.95
C ALA A 20 25.81 -16.54 -32.68
N SER A 21 26.33 -16.71 -31.48
CA SER A 21 26.70 -18.01 -30.94
C SER A 21 25.53 -18.48 -30.04
N LEU A 22 24.87 -19.54 -30.47
CA LEU A 22 23.81 -20.23 -29.70
C LEU A 22 24.45 -20.93 -28.48
N PHE A 23 24.42 -20.29 -27.35
CA PHE A 23 24.67 -20.93 -26.06
C PHE A 23 23.32 -21.33 -25.44
N SER A 24 22.93 -22.60 -25.67
CA SER A 24 21.85 -23.25 -24.90
C SER A 24 22.44 -23.73 -23.57
N GLY A 25 22.63 -22.83 -22.62
CA GLY A 25 22.87 -23.19 -21.22
C GLY A 25 21.56 -23.36 -20.50
N PRO A 26 21.43 -24.27 -19.50
CA PRO A 26 20.22 -24.33 -18.67
C PRO A 26 20.02 -22.97 -18.00
N LEU A 27 18.79 -22.45 -18.03
CA LEU A 27 18.40 -21.31 -17.20
C LEU A 27 18.64 -21.73 -15.75
N GLN A 28 19.78 -21.33 -15.20
CA GLN A 28 19.96 -21.30 -13.76
C GLN A 28 18.97 -20.26 -13.23
N ALA A 29 18.04 -20.75 -12.38
CA ALA A 29 17.27 -19.85 -11.55
C ALA A 29 18.27 -18.91 -10.86
N ALA A 30 18.21 -17.63 -11.19
CA ALA A 30 19.06 -16.65 -10.54
C ALA A 30 18.86 -16.84 -9.02
N ASP A 31 19.97 -17.04 -8.31
CA ASP A 31 19.99 -17.06 -6.85
C ASP A 31 19.40 -15.72 -6.38
N LEU A 32 18.11 -15.73 -6.08
CA LEU A 32 17.44 -14.64 -5.41
C LEU A 32 18.04 -14.60 -4.01
N GLN A 33 19.07 -13.79 -3.82
CA GLN A 33 19.54 -13.51 -2.47
C GLN A 33 18.33 -12.93 -1.72
N PRO A 34 17.86 -13.58 -0.64
CA PRO A 34 16.78 -13.03 0.12
C PRO A 34 17.21 -11.65 0.62
N ALA A 35 16.44 -10.62 0.29
CA ALA A 35 16.64 -9.31 0.90
C ALA A 35 16.64 -9.47 2.43
N PRO A 36 17.42 -8.68 3.17
CA PRO A 36 17.40 -8.74 4.61
C PRO A 36 15.96 -8.54 5.09
N VAL A 37 15.39 -9.56 5.69
CA VAL A 37 14.01 -9.54 6.20
C VAL A 37 14.02 -8.64 7.42
N LEU A 38 13.44 -7.44 7.28
CA LEU A 38 13.18 -6.56 8.42
C LEU A 38 12.23 -7.27 9.39
N ALA A 39 12.45 -7.10 10.69
CA ALA A 39 11.46 -7.50 11.66
C ALA A 39 10.18 -6.65 11.51
N PRO A 40 8.97 -7.19 11.79
CA PRO A 40 7.71 -6.45 11.64
C PRO A 40 7.69 -5.12 12.40
N ASP A 41 8.26 -5.07 13.59
CA ASP A 41 8.33 -3.86 14.41
C ASP A 41 9.30 -2.82 13.85
N GLU A 42 10.40 -3.26 13.25
CA GLU A 42 11.36 -2.38 12.57
C GLU A 42 10.73 -1.76 11.30
N ALA A 43 9.99 -2.57 10.54
CA ALA A 43 9.24 -2.09 9.38
C ALA A 43 8.19 -1.03 9.80
N LEU A 44 7.47 -1.26 10.90
CA LEU A 44 6.52 -0.28 11.43
C LEU A 44 7.22 1.01 11.89
N ALA A 45 8.31 0.91 12.65
CA ALA A 45 9.08 2.08 13.09
C ALA A 45 9.59 2.91 11.91
N ARG A 46 9.98 2.25 10.81
CA ARG A 46 10.43 2.91 9.58
C ARG A 46 9.32 3.70 8.91
N LEU A 47 8.09 3.16 8.83
CA LEU A 47 6.94 3.92 8.33
C LEU A 47 6.59 5.10 9.23
N GLN A 48 6.65 4.93 10.54
CA GLN A 48 6.39 6.01 11.51
C GLN A 48 7.37 7.16 11.34
N ALA A 49 8.66 6.85 11.25
CA ALA A 49 9.71 7.86 11.01
C ALA A 49 9.53 8.57 9.65
N GLY A 50 9.19 7.81 8.60
CA GLY A 50 8.92 8.38 7.28
C GLY A 50 7.73 9.32 7.27
N ASN A 51 6.63 8.99 7.95
CA ASN A 51 5.49 9.91 8.06
C ASN A 51 5.84 11.16 8.90
N ALA A 52 6.60 11.01 9.98
CA ALA A 52 7.06 12.17 10.75
C ALA A 52 7.91 13.12 9.89
N GLN A 53 8.76 12.59 9.02
CA GLN A 53 9.53 13.37 8.05
C GLN A 53 8.62 14.07 7.03
N PHE A 54 7.63 13.37 6.47
CA PHE A 54 6.66 13.94 5.54
C PHE A 54 5.90 15.12 6.15
N VAL A 55 5.46 14.99 7.41
CA VAL A 55 4.76 16.08 8.13
C VAL A 55 5.64 17.31 8.33
N GLN A 56 6.93 17.11 8.62
CA GLN A 56 7.86 18.21 8.87
C GLN A 56 8.33 18.91 7.58
N ALA A 57 8.56 18.14 6.53
CA ALA A 57 9.12 18.62 5.28
C ALA A 57 8.53 17.84 4.08
N PRO A 58 7.31 18.15 3.63
CA PRO A 58 6.63 17.43 2.56
C PRO A 58 7.23 17.77 1.18
N SER A 59 8.52 17.71 1.05
CA SER A 59 9.24 17.95 -0.20
C SER A 59 9.69 16.64 -0.81
N LEU A 60 9.37 16.44 -2.10
CA LEU A 60 9.89 15.33 -2.88
C LEU A 60 11.25 15.69 -3.45
N CYS A 61 12.30 15.10 -2.92
CA CYS A 61 13.50 14.90 -3.70
C CYS A 61 13.27 13.69 -4.60
N ALA A 62 13.25 13.88 -5.91
CA ALA A 62 13.28 12.80 -6.89
C ALA A 62 14.66 12.12 -6.83
N ALA A 63 14.92 11.36 -5.77
CA ALA A 63 16.19 10.72 -5.53
C ALA A 63 16.35 9.57 -6.55
N ARG A 64 17.32 9.71 -7.48
CA ARG A 64 17.98 8.62 -8.23
C ARG A 64 17.08 7.47 -8.74
N LEU A 65 15.85 7.77 -9.18
CA LEU A 65 14.88 6.76 -9.63
C LEU A 65 15.40 5.93 -10.81
N SER A 66 16.26 6.50 -11.65
CA SER A 66 16.89 5.77 -12.76
C SER A 66 17.81 4.66 -12.27
N GLU A 67 18.66 4.95 -11.28
CA GLU A 67 19.59 3.97 -10.68
C GLU A 67 18.81 2.88 -9.94
N GLN A 68 17.78 3.26 -9.19
CA GLN A 68 16.89 2.30 -8.51
C GLN A 68 16.18 1.40 -9.51
N ARG A 69 15.68 1.95 -10.62
CA ARG A 69 15.03 1.17 -11.67
C ARG A 69 15.96 0.09 -12.26
N GLU A 70 17.20 0.43 -12.54
CA GLU A 70 18.17 -0.52 -13.07
C GLU A 70 18.47 -1.65 -12.07
N GLN A 71 18.66 -1.31 -10.79
CA GLN A 71 18.91 -2.28 -9.72
C GLN A 71 17.73 -3.22 -9.45
N LEU A 72 16.51 -2.72 -9.60
CA LEU A 72 15.27 -3.44 -9.27
C LEU A 72 14.64 -4.14 -10.49
N ALA A 73 15.22 -4.03 -11.67
CA ALA A 73 14.64 -4.56 -12.91
C ALA A 73 14.44 -6.09 -12.87
N SER A 74 15.26 -6.81 -12.14
CA SER A 74 15.24 -8.28 -12.07
C SER A 74 14.49 -8.85 -10.85
N HIS A 75 14.27 -8.06 -9.80
CA HIS A 75 13.64 -8.53 -8.56
C HIS A 75 13.04 -7.38 -7.76
N GLN A 76 12.15 -7.72 -6.83
CA GLN A 76 11.60 -6.80 -5.85
C GLN A 76 11.73 -7.37 -4.43
N ALA A 77 11.94 -6.50 -3.45
CA ALA A 77 12.04 -6.87 -2.05
C ALA A 77 11.35 -5.82 -1.16
N PRO A 78 10.03 -5.65 -1.28
CA PRO A 78 9.29 -4.71 -0.46
C PRO A 78 9.28 -5.19 0.99
N TRP A 79 9.43 -4.25 1.92
CA TRP A 79 9.46 -4.55 3.34
C TRP A 79 8.15 -4.23 4.08
N ALA A 80 7.19 -3.61 3.41
CA ALA A 80 5.83 -3.41 3.91
C ALA A 80 4.80 -3.46 2.77
N ALA A 81 3.62 -3.98 3.08
CA ALA A 81 2.45 -3.92 2.23
C ALA A 81 1.46 -2.88 2.75
N ILE A 82 0.91 -2.06 1.86
CA ILE A 82 -0.09 -1.05 2.21
C ILE A 82 -1.39 -1.35 1.47
N VAL A 83 -2.46 -1.54 2.22
CA VAL A 83 -3.83 -1.58 1.70
C VAL A 83 -4.44 -0.22 1.93
N SER A 84 -4.68 0.56 0.89
CA SER A 84 -5.16 1.94 0.99
C SER A 84 -6.28 2.27 0.01
N CYS A 85 -6.86 3.45 0.19
CA CYS A 85 -7.86 3.95 -0.75
C CYS A 85 -7.22 4.34 -2.10
N ALA A 86 -8.01 4.21 -3.18
CA ALA A 86 -7.66 4.74 -4.50
C ALA A 86 -7.70 6.28 -4.57
N ASP A 87 -8.07 6.97 -3.48
CA ASP A 87 -8.11 8.44 -3.39
C ASP A 87 -6.77 9.06 -3.80
N SER A 88 -6.80 10.00 -4.75
CA SER A 88 -5.60 10.60 -5.33
C SER A 88 -4.74 11.40 -4.34
N ARG A 89 -5.31 11.76 -3.18
CA ARG A 89 -4.62 12.51 -2.10
C ARG A 89 -3.84 11.59 -1.16
N VAL A 90 -3.91 10.25 -1.35
CA VAL A 90 -3.35 9.25 -0.43
C VAL A 90 -2.35 8.33 -1.15
N PRO A 91 -1.25 8.86 -1.70
CA PRO A 91 -0.18 8.05 -2.27
C PRO A 91 0.76 7.54 -1.16
N PRO A 92 0.74 6.24 -0.81
CA PRO A 92 1.47 5.73 0.35
C PRO A 92 2.98 6.02 0.31
N GLU A 93 3.60 5.91 -0.86
CA GLU A 93 5.03 6.13 -1.03
C GLU A 93 5.45 7.55 -0.59
N LEU A 94 4.58 8.53 -0.83
CA LEU A 94 4.84 9.93 -0.44
C LEU A 94 4.61 10.15 1.04
N LEU A 95 3.50 9.61 1.57
CA LEU A 95 3.07 9.81 2.96
C LEU A 95 4.05 9.22 3.97
N PHE A 96 4.82 8.21 3.56
CA PHE A 96 5.82 7.56 4.39
C PHE A 96 7.26 8.01 4.07
N GLY A 97 7.43 9.28 3.69
CA GLY A 97 8.75 9.92 3.58
C GLY A 97 9.34 9.93 2.18
N GLY A 98 8.51 9.84 1.13
CA GLY A 98 8.99 9.86 -0.25
C GLY A 98 9.81 8.62 -0.60
N LEU A 99 9.29 7.45 -0.26
CA LEU A 99 9.94 6.18 -0.52
C LEU A 99 10.14 5.95 -2.03
N GLY A 100 11.30 5.41 -2.38
CA GLY A 100 11.64 5.09 -3.76
C GLY A 100 10.99 3.81 -4.27
N LEU A 101 11.39 3.40 -5.48
CA LEU A 101 10.91 2.17 -6.11
C LEU A 101 11.23 0.93 -5.27
N GLY A 102 10.36 -0.08 -5.30
CA GLY A 102 10.57 -1.39 -4.67
C GLY A 102 10.46 -1.43 -3.16
N GLN A 103 10.17 -0.32 -2.50
CA GLN A 103 10.11 -0.25 -1.02
C GLN A 103 8.79 -0.75 -0.45
N LEU A 104 7.67 -0.42 -1.10
CA LEU A 104 6.34 -0.80 -0.67
C LEU A 104 5.66 -1.70 -1.71
N PHE A 105 4.79 -2.59 -1.22
CA PHE A 105 3.87 -3.39 -2.01
C PHE A 105 2.46 -2.85 -1.78
N VAL A 106 1.85 -2.23 -2.78
CA VAL A 106 0.66 -1.40 -2.58
C VAL A 106 -0.56 -1.99 -3.28
N ALA A 107 -1.64 -2.24 -2.51
CA ALA A 107 -2.96 -2.58 -3.02
C ALA A 107 -3.93 -1.42 -2.75
N ARG A 108 -4.58 -0.88 -3.79
CA ARG A 108 -5.47 0.27 -3.68
C ARG A 108 -6.80 0.02 -4.37
N ASN A 109 -7.87 0.21 -3.62
CA ASN A 109 -9.24 0.25 -4.15
C ASN A 109 -10.06 1.31 -3.39
N ALA A 110 -11.25 1.68 -3.88
CA ALA A 110 -12.07 2.65 -3.19
C ALA A 110 -12.53 2.11 -1.83
N GLY A 111 -12.14 2.79 -0.74
CA GLY A 111 -12.47 2.41 0.64
C GLY A 111 -11.60 1.27 1.21
N HIS A 112 -10.44 0.98 0.62
CA HIS A 112 -9.47 -0.03 1.10
C HIS A 112 -10.10 -1.37 1.52
N MET A 113 -11.01 -1.88 0.67
CA MET A 113 -11.79 -3.08 0.96
C MET A 113 -10.97 -4.36 0.82
N PRO A 114 -11.21 -5.37 1.67
CA PRO A 114 -10.58 -6.67 1.60
C PRO A 114 -11.32 -7.61 0.62
N ASP A 115 -11.47 -7.22 -0.64
CA ASP A 115 -12.03 -8.08 -1.68
C ASP A 115 -11.07 -9.22 -2.06
N ALA A 116 -11.51 -10.15 -2.90
CA ALA A 116 -10.71 -11.31 -3.27
C ALA A 116 -9.38 -10.94 -3.93
N ALA A 117 -9.37 -9.89 -4.77
CA ALA A 117 -8.16 -9.44 -5.45
C ALA A 117 -7.18 -8.81 -4.45
N THR A 118 -7.66 -7.98 -3.55
CA THR A 118 -6.85 -7.38 -2.48
C THR A 118 -6.29 -8.45 -1.54
N LEU A 119 -7.13 -9.39 -1.08
CA LEU A 119 -6.69 -10.49 -0.21
C LEU A 119 -5.62 -11.35 -0.89
N GLY A 120 -5.83 -11.75 -2.14
CA GLY A 120 -4.84 -12.52 -2.91
C GLY A 120 -3.53 -11.75 -3.12
N THR A 121 -3.61 -10.43 -3.36
CA THR A 121 -2.43 -9.57 -3.48
C THR A 121 -1.62 -9.56 -2.18
N ILE A 122 -2.27 -9.37 -1.04
CA ILE A 122 -1.58 -9.33 0.26
C ILE A 122 -1.05 -10.70 0.66
N GLU A 123 -1.81 -11.77 0.38
CA GLU A 123 -1.34 -13.14 0.59
C GLU A 123 -0.08 -13.45 -0.23
N TYR A 124 -0.05 -13.05 -1.50
CA TYR A 124 1.16 -13.15 -2.34
C TYR A 124 2.33 -12.36 -1.73
N GLY A 125 2.09 -11.12 -1.30
CA GLY A 125 3.11 -10.30 -0.66
C GLY A 125 3.72 -10.96 0.59
N CYS A 126 2.88 -11.46 1.49
CA CYS A 126 3.35 -12.09 2.72
C CYS A 126 3.98 -13.47 2.48
N SER A 127 3.35 -14.31 1.63
CA SER A 127 3.74 -15.72 1.49
C SER A 127 4.86 -15.94 0.47
N VAL A 128 4.92 -15.13 -0.59
CA VAL A 128 5.89 -15.29 -1.69
C VAL A 128 7.04 -14.30 -1.57
N LEU A 129 6.75 -13.03 -1.25
CA LEU A 129 7.77 -11.99 -1.13
C LEU A 129 8.30 -11.84 0.29
N GLY A 130 7.71 -12.51 1.28
CA GLY A 130 8.17 -12.47 2.67
C GLY A 130 7.94 -11.13 3.37
N ILE A 131 6.91 -10.38 2.97
CA ILE A 131 6.62 -9.06 3.57
C ILE A 131 6.22 -9.23 5.03
N PRO A 132 6.93 -8.60 5.97
CA PRO A 132 6.70 -8.78 7.41
C PRO A 132 5.61 -7.86 7.99
N LEU A 133 5.21 -6.81 7.27
CA LEU A 133 4.26 -5.82 7.77
C LEU A 133 3.17 -5.52 6.75
N VAL A 134 1.91 -5.57 7.19
CA VAL A 134 0.75 -5.10 6.42
C VAL A 134 0.11 -3.93 7.16
N VAL A 135 -0.07 -2.80 6.47
CA VAL A 135 -0.78 -1.63 7.00
C VAL A 135 -2.07 -1.42 6.22
N VAL A 136 -3.19 -1.38 6.92
CA VAL A 136 -4.46 -0.94 6.35
C VAL A 136 -4.63 0.55 6.65
N LEU A 137 -4.50 1.36 5.62
CA LEU A 137 -4.49 2.81 5.73
C LEU A 137 -5.84 3.39 5.28
N GLY A 138 -6.71 3.67 6.25
CA GLY A 138 -7.87 4.54 6.07
C GLY A 138 -7.44 6.00 5.95
N HIS A 139 -8.33 6.86 5.51
CA HIS A 139 -8.04 8.30 5.45
C HIS A 139 -9.26 9.13 5.73
N GLU A 140 -9.03 10.30 6.26
CA GLU A 140 -10.04 11.31 6.54
C GLU A 140 -10.87 11.65 5.29
N ARG A 141 -12.15 11.94 5.50
CA ARG A 141 -13.07 12.34 4.42
C ARG A 141 -13.10 11.36 3.22
N CYS A 142 -13.02 10.05 3.51
CA CYS A 142 -13.09 9.01 2.48
C CYS A 142 -14.46 8.95 1.82
N GLY A 143 -14.53 9.18 0.50
CA GLY A 143 -15.79 9.20 -0.25
C GLY A 143 -16.54 7.86 -0.25
N ALA A 144 -15.83 6.72 -0.30
CA ALA A 144 -16.45 5.41 -0.26
C ALA A 144 -17.06 5.10 1.12
N VAL A 145 -16.40 5.53 2.21
CA VAL A 145 -16.93 5.39 3.57
C VAL A 145 -18.10 6.35 3.78
N ALA A 146 -18.03 7.59 3.27
CA ALA A 146 -19.15 8.54 3.30
C ALA A 146 -20.39 7.98 2.59
N ALA A 147 -20.20 7.28 1.46
CA ALA A 147 -21.29 6.61 0.76
C ALA A 147 -21.95 5.53 1.64
N ALA A 148 -21.16 4.73 2.37
CA ALA A 148 -21.68 3.74 3.31
C ALA A 148 -22.43 4.39 4.49
N CYS A 149 -21.90 5.49 5.03
CA CYS A 149 -22.58 6.28 6.07
C CYS A 149 -23.94 6.82 5.57
N ALA A 150 -23.99 7.32 4.33
CA ALA A 150 -25.25 7.79 3.74
C ALA A 150 -26.28 6.66 3.55
N VAL A 151 -25.85 5.44 3.24
CA VAL A 151 -26.73 4.26 3.20
C VAL A 151 -27.27 3.92 4.58
N VAL A 152 -26.43 3.93 5.62
CA VAL A 152 -26.86 3.67 7.01
C VAL A 152 -27.87 4.70 7.49
N GLN A 153 -27.72 5.96 7.09
CA GLN A 153 -28.64 7.04 7.39
C GLN A 153 -29.92 7.04 6.52
N GLY A 154 -30.06 6.11 5.58
CA GLY A 154 -31.20 6.07 4.65
C GLY A 154 -31.22 7.20 3.60
N LYS A 155 -30.10 7.93 3.44
CA LYS A 155 -29.99 9.08 2.53
C LYS A 155 -29.53 8.73 1.11
N ALA A 156 -29.00 7.52 0.89
CA ALA A 156 -28.50 7.11 -0.41
C ALA A 156 -28.75 5.63 -0.67
N ARG A 157 -28.84 5.28 -1.97
CA ARG A 157 -28.81 3.92 -2.50
C ARG A 157 -27.90 3.90 -3.73
N TYR A 158 -27.16 2.82 -3.90
CA TYR A 158 -26.23 2.66 -5.00
C TYR A 158 -26.59 1.45 -5.87
N SER A 159 -26.24 1.49 -7.15
CA SER A 159 -26.48 0.42 -8.12
C SER A 159 -25.18 0.08 -8.87
N GLY A 160 -25.22 -0.89 -9.78
CA GLY A 160 -24.06 -1.33 -10.54
C GLY A 160 -22.93 -1.80 -9.64
N PHE A 161 -21.69 -1.61 -10.08
CA PHE A 161 -20.50 -2.06 -9.34
C PHE A 161 -20.19 -1.22 -8.08
N ILE A 162 -20.80 -0.06 -7.93
CA ILE A 162 -20.67 0.75 -6.70
C ILE A 162 -21.45 0.09 -5.54
N ALA A 163 -22.57 -0.56 -5.83
CA ALA A 163 -23.42 -1.17 -4.80
C ALA A 163 -22.68 -2.21 -3.94
N PRO A 164 -22.02 -3.26 -4.48
CA PRO A 164 -21.30 -4.23 -3.67
C PRO A 164 -20.08 -3.60 -2.95
N LEU A 165 -19.44 -2.60 -3.55
CA LEU A 165 -18.35 -1.85 -2.94
C LEU A 165 -18.81 -1.15 -1.66
N VAL A 166 -19.88 -0.36 -1.74
CA VAL A 166 -20.43 0.36 -0.59
C VAL A 166 -21.00 -0.62 0.43
N ALA A 167 -21.68 -1.69 -0.02
CA ALA A 167 -22.24 -2.72 0.87
C ALA A 167 -21.16 -3.39 1.74
N ALA A 168 -19.95 -3.58 1.24
CA ALA A 168 -18.84 -4.12 2.02
C ALA A 168 -18.38 -3.22 3.17
N ILE A 169 -18.59 -1.90 3.05
CA ILE A 169 -18.22 -0.89 4.07
C ILE A 169 -19.35 -0.65 5.06
N VAL A 170 -20.61 -0.87 4.66
CA VAL A 170 -21.81 -0.63 5.52
C VAL A 170 -21.68 -1.25 6.92
N PRO A 171 -21.15 -2.48 7.11
CA PRO A 171 -21.01 -3.04 8.46
C PRO A 171 -20.13 -2.19 9.39
N ALA A 172 -19.08 -1.54 8.87
CA ALA A 172 -18.22 -0.64 9.65
C ALA A 172 -18.99 0.64 10.04
N ALA A 173 -19.66 1.28 9.09
CA ALA A 173 -20.46 2.46 9.36
C ALA A 173 -21.58 2.17 10.37
N ARG A 174 -22.27 1.03 10.23
CA ARG A 174 -23.35 0.63 11.15
C ARG A 174 -22.87 0.41 12.58
N ALA A 175 -21.67 -0.15 12.76
CA ALA A 175 -21.11 -0.45 14.07
C ALA A 175 -20.81 0.80 14.91
N VAL A 176 -20.68 1.96 14.27
CA VAL A 176 -20.32 3.22 14.92
C VAL A 176 -21.42 4.31 14.79
N ALA A 177 -22.61 3.93 14.30
CA ALA A 177 -23.68 4.89 14.00
C ALA A 177 -24.12 5.71 15.23
N ASP A 178 -24.07 5.10 16.40
CA ASP A 178 -24.51 5.71 17.67
C ASP A 178 -23.32 6.20 18.53
N GLN A 179 -22.08 6.14 18.00
CA GLN A 179 -20.92 6.60 18.74
C GLN A 179 -20.82 8.14 18.73
N PRO A 180 -20.39 8.77 19.83
CA PRO A 180 -20.18 10.21 19.87
C PRO A 180 -19.04 10.64 18.92
N GLY A 181 -19.07 11.91 18.49
CA GLY A 181 -18.06 12.50 17.60
C GLY A 181 -18.47 12.50 16.14
N ASP A 182 -17.49 12.59 15.24
CA ASP A 182 -17.74 12.59 13.81
C ASP A 182 -18.02 11.17 13.30
N PHE A 183 -19.23 10.98 12.81
CA PHE A 183 -19.69 9.66 12.32
C PHE A 183 -18.83 9.13 11.15
N LEU A 184 -18.44 10.01 10.22
CA LEU A 184 -17.62 9.60 9.08
C LEU A 184 -16.22 9.20 9.54
N ASP A 185 -15.60 9.95 10.43
CA ASP A 185 -14.27 9.63 10.95
C ASP A 185 -14.27 8.34 11.76
N ASN A 186 -15.27 8.14 12.61
CA ASN A 186 -15.48 6.89 13.35
C ASN A 186 -15.62 5.70 12.38
N ALA A 187 -16.39 5.86 11.30
CA ALA A 187 -16.59 4.81 10.29
C ALA A 187 -15.31 4.52 9.49
N VAL A 188 -14.49 5.53 9.21
CA VAL A 188 -13.16 5.35 8.56
C VAL A 188 -12.25 4.49 9.45
N ARG A 189 -12.15 4.81 10.73
CA ARG A 189 -11.35 4.07 11.71
C ARG A 189 -11.81 2.63 11.85
N GLU A 190 -13.10 2.44 12.00
CA GLU A 190 -13.70 1.11 12.13
C GLU A 190 -13.52 0.27 10.86
N ASN A 191 -13.66 0.88 9.66
CA ASN A 191 -13.45 0.19 8.40
C ASN A 191 -11.99 -0.27 8.26
N ALA A 192 -11.01 0.55 8.67
CA ALA A 192 -9.60 0.17 8.66
C ALA A 192 -9.33 -1.01 9.61
N ARG A 193 -9.85 -0.98 10.84
CA ARG A 193 -9.72 -2.10 11.81
C ARG A 193 -10.35 -3.39 11.29
N ARG A 194 -11.57 -3.32 10.76
CA ARG A 194 -12.26 -4.50 10.21
C ARG A 194 -11.51 -5.08 9.01
N THR A 195 -11.01 -4.24 8.12
CA THR A 195 -10.22 -4.70 6.99
C THR A 195 -8.94 -5.39 7.47
N ALA A 196 -8.23 -4.83 8.45
CA ALA A 196 -7.06 -5.47 9.05
C ALA A 196 -7.41 -6.84 9.67
N GLN A 197 -8.52 -6.93 10.40
CA GLN A 197 -9.01 -8.19 10.96
C GLN A 197 -9.36 -9.22 9.89
N VAL A 198 -10.02 -8.80 8.81
CA VAL A 198 -10.38 -9.70 7.69
C VAL A 198 -9.11 -10.24 7.03
N ILE A 199 -8.09 -9.41 6.78
CA ILE A 199 -6.81 -9.83 6.23
C ILE A 199 -6.13 -10.84 7.17
N ALA A 200 -6.12 -10.57 8.47
CA ALA A 200 -5.50 -11.44 9.46
C ALA A 200 -6.14 -12.82 9.59
N THR A 201 -7.43 -12.95 9.27
CA THR A 201 -8.21 -14.17 9.57
C THR A 201 -8.67 -14.95 8.35
N ARG A 202 -8.84 -14.32 7.19
CA ARG A 202 -9.40 -15.01 6.00
C ARG A 202 -8.38 -15.77 5.17
N SER A 203 -7.10 -15.41 5.23
CA SER A 203 -6.02 -16.16 4.61
C SER A 203 -5.34 -17.04 5.64
N ALA A 204 -5.34 -18.34 5.42
CA ALA A 204 -4.70 -19.31 6.34
C ALA A 204 -3.18 -19.07 6.45
N SER A 205 -2.52 -18.72 5.34
CA SER A 205 -1.08 -18.46 5.32
C SER A 205 -0.72 -17.18 6.08
N ILE A 206 -1.53 -16.11 5.93
CA ILE A 206 -1.33 -14.87 6.69
C ILE A 206 -1.59 -15.11 8.18
N ALA A 207 -2.69 -15.82 8.53
CA ALA A 207 -3.01 -16.15 9.91
C ALA A 207 -1.88 -16.93 10.58
N GLN A 208 -1.30 -17.91 9.88
CA GLN A 208 -0.12 -18.63 10.37
C GLN A 208 1.10 -17.72 10.53
N GLY A 209 1.36 -16.84 9.55
CA GLY A 209 2.45 -15.86 9.64
C GLY A 209 2.32 -14.90 10.83
N VAL A 210 1.08 -14.50 11.15
CA VAL A 210 0.80 -13.69 12.36
C VAL A 210 1.04 -14.50 13.65
N ALA A 211 0.56 -15.75 13.70
CA ALA A 211 0.77 -16.63 14.84
C ALA A 211 2.25 -16.92 15.10
N ASP A 212 3.03 -17.05 14.03
CA ASP A 212 4.49 -17.27 14.10
C ASP A 212 5.29 -15.99 14.43
N GLY A 213 4.65 -14.82 14.52
CA GLY A 213 5.32 -13.53 14.70
C GLY A 213 6.10 -13.02 13.48
N LYS A 214 5.91 -13.64 12.31
CA LYS A 214 6.58 -13.28 11.06
C LYS A 214 5.87 -12.15 10.31
N VAL A 215 4.57 -12.01 10.53
CA VAL A 215 3.73 -10.98 9.91
C VAL A 215 3.02 -10.19 10.98
N ARG A 216 3.07 -8.88 10.89
CA ARG A 216 2.27 -7.96 11.70
C ARG A 216 1.28 -7.23 10.83
N ILE A 217 0.03 -7.10 11.29
CA ILE A 217 -1.01 -6.34 10.60
C ILE A 217 -1.47 -5.21 11.50
N VAL A 218 -1.49 -3.99 10.99
CA VAL A 218 -1.91 -2.80 11.72
C VAL A 218 -2.91 -2.00 10.91
N ALA A 219 -3.86 -1.38 11.60
CA ALA A 219 -4.75 -0.38 11.02
C ALA A 219 -4.21 1.02 11.30
N ALA A 220 -4.44 1.94 10.39
CA ALA A 220 -4.03 3.32 10.52
C ALA A 220 -5.04 4.26 9.84
N ARG A 221 -5.04 5.52 10.24
CA ARG A 221 -5.83 6.60 9.64
C ARG A 221 -4.92 7.76 9.24
N TYR A 222 -4.98 8.16 8.00
CA TYR A 222 -4.29 9.33 7.47
C TYR A 222 -5.18 10.57 7.59
N ASP A 223 -4.65 11.60 8.20
CA ASP A 223 -5.26 12.92 8.33
C ASP A 223 -4.85 13.79 7.15
N LEU A 224 -5.83 14.26 6.37
CA LEU A 224 -5.58 15.00 5.14
C LEU A 224 -5.11 16.44 5.40
N ASP A 225 -5.45 17.01 6.55
CA ASP A 225 -5.12 18.40 6.87
C ASP A 225 -3.70 18.51 7.45
N SER A 226 -3.33 17.61 8.34
CA SER A 226 -2.03 17.62 9.00
C SER A 226 -0.96 16.76 8.34
N GLY A 227 -1.35 15.84 7.45
CA GLY A 227 -0.44 14.85 6.85
C GLY A 227 -0.03 13.72 7.81
N ARG A 228 -0.59 13.66 9.01
CA ARG A 228 -0.23 12.68 10.03
C ARG A 228 -0.93 11.34 9.81
N VAL A 229 -0.22 10.28 10.10
CA VAL A 229 -0.78 8.92 10.22
C VAL A 229 -0.94 8.58 11.69
N GLU A 230 -2.16 8.28 12.10
CA GLU A 230 -2.52 7.77 13.40
C GLU A 230 -2.63 6.25 13.33
N TRP A 231 -1.98 5.57 14.23
CA TRP A 231 -2.00 4.11 14.35
C TRP A 231 -3.13 3.69 15.29
N LEU A 232 -3.98 2.72 14.87
CA LEU A 232 -5.26 2.40 15.50
C LEU A 232 -5.20 1.12 16.36
#